data_ce4759405802a5f01226b438039e5829
#
_entry.id   ce4759405802a5f01226b438039e5829
#
_cell.length_a   1.000
_cell.length_b   1.000
_cell.length_c   1.000
_cell.angle_alpha   90.00
_cell.angle_beta   90.00
_cell.angle_gamma   90.00
#
_symmetry.space_group_name_H-M   'P 1'
#
loop_
_entity.id
_entity.type
_entity.pdbx_description
1 polymer ?
#
loop_
_entity_poly.entity_id
_entity_poly.type
_entity_poly.pdbx_seq_one_letter_code
_entity_poly.pdbx_strand_id
1 'polypeptide(L)'
;MRFFHEQELIFLDCYGRIETVLKALSDADKDVVNRNGDEISPTAMGPGVTADMSGARYAHVIAIPNIYFHVTTAYGILRKEGVPLGKRDYYVGFFPNLRGTQ
;
A
#
# COMPACT_ATOMS: atom_id res chain seq x y z
N MET A 1 8.09 -4.15 31.43
CA MET A 1 8.45 -2.76 31.08
C MET A 1 9.23 -2.70 29.78
N ARG A 2 10.33 -3.42 29.66
CA ARG A 2 11.15 -3.49 28.45
C ARG A 2 10.36 -3.95 27.22
N PHE A 3 9.48 -4.92 27.40
CA PHE A 3 8.63 -5.49 26.37
C PHE A 3 7.68 -4.44 25.74
N PHE A 4 7.01 -3.63 26.57
CA PHE A 4 6.09 -2.60 26.07
C PHE A 4 6.84 -1.49 25.32
N HIS A 5 8.02 -1.12 25.77
CA HIS A 5 8.83 -0.11 25.10
C HIS A 5 9.27 -0.56 23.70
N GLU A 6 9.66 -1.83 23.57
CA GLU A 6 10.03 -2.41 22.27
C GLU A 6 8.83 -2.43 21.30
N GLN A 7 7.64 -2.74 21.79
CA GLN A 7 6.43 -2.69 20.97
C GLN A 7 6.09 -1.28 20.50
N GLU A 8 6.22 -0.29 21.34
CA GLU A 8 6.03 1.11 20.95
C GLU A 8 7.00 1.54 19.86
N LEU A 9 8.25 1.14 19.95
CA LEU A 9 9.26 1.43 18.92
C LEU A 9 8.90 0.79 17.58
N ILE A 10 8.38 -0.44 17.58
CA ILE A 10 7.92 -1.11 16.35
C ILE A 10 6.78 -0.33 15.70
N PHE A 11 5.79 0.13 16.47
CA PHE A 11 4.70 0.95 15.94
C PHE A 11 5.19 2.28 15.38
N LEU A 12 6.11 2.96 16.06
CA LEU A 12 6.71 4.19 15.57
C LEU A 12 7.46 3.98 14.26
N ASP A 13 8.18 2.88 14.12
CA ASP A 13 8.87 2.52 12.88
C ASP A 13 7.87 2.31 11.73
N CYS A 14 6.75 1.64 11.99
CA CYS A 14 5.70 1.44 10.99
C CYS A 14 5.11 2.76 10.53
N TYR A 15 4.79 3.67 11.45
CA TYR A 15 4.28 5.00 11.11
C TYR A 15 5.31 5.80 10.31
N GLY A 16 6.58 5.74 10.70
CA GLY A 16 7.66 6.40 9.98
C GLY A 16 7.80 5.91 8.54
N ARG A 17 7.66 4.60 8.32
CA ARG A 17 7.66 4.03 6.96
C ARG A 17 6.47 4.47 6.13
N ILE A 18 5.28 4.51 6.73
CA ILE A 18 4.08 5.02 6.05
C ILE A 18 4.29 6.47 5.61
N GLU A 19 4.77 7.32 6.49
CA GLU A 19 5.05 8.73 6.17
C GLU A 19 6.07 8.87 5.04
N THR A 20 7.14 8.08 5.07
CA THR A 20 8.16 8.08 4.02
C THR A 20 7.58 7.72 2.66
N VAL A 21 6.75 6.68 2.59
CA VAL A 21 6.10 6.25 1.36
C VAL A 21 5.10 7.29 0.87
N LEU A 22 4.28 7.85 1.76
CA LEU A 22 3.31 8.90 1.40
C LEU A 22 4.02 10.13 0.84
N LYS A 23 5.14 10.53 1.43
CA LYS A 23 5.94 11.64 0.91
C LYS A 23 6.49 11.33 -0.47
N ALA A 24 7.05 10.16 -0.68
CA ALA A 24 7.58 9.74 -1.98
C ALA A 24 6.48 9.75 -3.06
N LEU A 25 5.29 9.26 -2.75
CA LEU A 25 4.15 9.29 -3.66
C LEU A 25 3.68 10.72 -3.96
N SER A 26 3.67 11.57 -2.95
CA SER A 26 3.29 12.98 -3.07
C SER A 26 4.27 13.78 -3.94
N ASP A 27 5.56 13.45 -3.84
CA ASP A 27 6.63 14.11 -4.59
C ASP A 27 6.81 13.55 -6.02
N ALA A 28 6.13 12.45 -6.35
CA ALA A 28 6.25 11.83 -7.66
C ALA A 28 5.77 12.76 -8.79
N ASP A 29 6.57 12.84 -9.86
CA ASP A 29 6.23 13.62 -11.05
C ASP A 29 5.22 12.84 -11.90
N LYS A 30 4.02 13.37 -12.01
CA LYS A 30 2.91 12.75 -12.75
C LYS A 30 3.25 12.56 -14.23
N ASP A 31 3.96 13.51 -14.83
CA ASP A 31 4.31 13.42 -16.25
C ASP A 31 5.33 12.32 -16.52
N VAL A 32 6.28 12.13 -15.61
CA VAL A 32 7.24 11.02 -15.69
C VAL A 32 6.52 9.68 -15.54
N VAL A 33 5.63 9.58 -14.56
CA VAL A 33 4.85 8.34 -14.32
C VAL A 33 4.00 8.00 -15.54
N ASN A 34 3.31 8.99 -16.11
CA ASN A 34 2.46 8.79 -17.28
C ASN A 34 3.26 8.38 -18.52
N ARG A 35 4.43 8.99 -18.74
CA ARG A 35 5.31 8.59 -19.85
C ARG A 35 5.80 7.15 -19.71
N ASN A 36 6.16 6.76 -18.50
CA ASN A 36 6.67 5.42 -18.22
C ASN A 36 5.58 4.35 -18.28
N GLY A 37 4.31 4.76 -18.26
CA GLY A 37 3.18 3.84 -18.33
C GLY A 37 3.19 2.95 -19.56
N ASP A 38 3.63 3.47 -20.71
CA ASP A 38 3.67 2.74 -21.99
C ASP A 38 5.05 2.11 -22.27
N GLU A 39 6.08 2.46 -21.53
CA GLU A 39 7.41 1.90 -21.71
C GLU A 39 7.49 0.46 -21.21
N ILE A 40 8.05 -0.41 -22.05
CA ILE A 40 8.27 -1.81 -21.69
C ILE A 40 9.68 -1.95 -21.13
N SER A 41 9.78 -2.55 -19.96
CA SER A 41 11.06 -2.82 -19.32
C SER A 41 11.07 -4.17 -18.62
N PRO A 42 12.25 -4.77 -18.42
CA PRO A 42 12.36 -5.99 -17.63
C PRO A 42 11.93 -5.72 -16.19
N THR A 43 11.01 -6.53 -15.69
CA THR A 43 10.43 -6.39 -14.36
C THR A 43 10.67 -7.65 -13.57
N ALA A 44 11.19 -7.52 -12.36
CA ALA A 44 11.42 -8.65 -11.47
C ALA A 44 10.08 -9.19 -10.97
N MET A 45 9.87 -10.50 -11.16
CA MET A 45 8.65 -11.22 -10.77
C MET A 45 8.88 -12.18 -9.61
N GLY A 46 10.10 -12.21 -9.10
CA GLY A 46 10.54 -13.10 -8.04
C GLY A 46 12.00 -13.48 -8.24
N PRO A 47 12.60 -14.24 -7.32
CA PRO A 47 14.00 -14.63 -7.43
C PRO A 47 14.32 -15.33 -8.76
N GLY A 48 15.16 -14.72 -9.57
CA GLY A 48 15.59 -15.29 -10.85
C GLY A 48 14.56 -15.25 -11.98
N VAL A 49 13.43 -14.56 -11.77
CA VAL A 49 12.36 -14.46 -12.77
C VAL A 49 12.13 -13.01 -13.15
N THR A 50 12.21 -12.70 -14.44
CA THR A 50 11.88 -11.39 -15.00
C THR A 50 10.89 -11.53 -16.14
N ALA A 51 10.06 -10.53 -16.33
CA ALA A 51 9.14 -10.44 -17.45
C ALA A 51 9.14 -9.02 -18.00
N ASP A 52 9.07 -8.89 -19.30
CA ASP A 52 8.95 -7.60 -19.95
C ASP A 52 7.50 -7.12 -19.83
N MET A 53 7.29 -5.94 -19.27
CA MET A 53 5.96 -5.34 -19.18
C MET A 53 6.01 -3.82 -19.11
N SER A 54 4.92 -3.21 -19.53
CA SER A 54 4.75 -1.77 -19.38
C SER A 54 4.49 -1.39 -17.93
N GLY A 55 4.76 -0.12 -17.59
CA GLY A 55 4.43 0.40 -16.26
C GLY A 55 2.96 0.31 -15.94
N ALA A 56 2.08 0.56 -16.91
CA ALA A 56 0.64 0.44 -16.73
C ALA A 56 0.23 -1.01 -16.44
N ARG A 57 0.78 -1.98 -17.15
CA ARG A 57 0.51 -3.39 -16.90
C ARG A 57 0.99 -3.81 -15.52
N TYR A 58 2.19 -3.40 -15.13
CA TYR A 58 2.71 -3.67 -13.80
C TYR A 58 1.78 -3.13 -12.72
N ALA A 59 1.31 -1.89 -12.87
CA ALA A 59 0.40 -1.27 -11.92
C ALA A 59 -0.90 -2.07 -11.76
N HIS A 60 -1.52 -2.47 -12.86
CA HIS A 60 -2.82 -3.15 -12.84
C HIS A 60 -2.73 -4.63 -12.46
N VAL A 61 -1.70 -5.32 -12.88
CA VAL A 61 -1.60 -6.78 -12.71
C VAL A 61 -0.86 -7.17 -11.44
N ILE A 62 0.08 -6.34 -11.00
CA ILE A 62 0.94 -6.66 -9.86
C ILE A 62 0.75 -5.71 -8.70
N ALA A 63 0.99 -4.40 -8.91
CA ALA A 63 1.02 -3.46 -7.81
C ALA A 63 -0.33 -3.32 -7.10
N ILE A 64 -1.41 -3.09 -7.83
CA ILE A 64 -2.75 -2.94 -7.24
C ILE A 64 -3.23 -4.22 -6.56
N PRO A 65 -3.17 -5.40 -7.20
CA PRO A 65 -3.53 -6.64 -6.52
C PRO A 65 -2.69 -6.91 -5.26
N ASN A 66 -1.40 -6.59 -5.29
CA ASN A 66 -0.52 -6.74 -4.14
C ASN A 66 -0.91 -5.82 -2.98
N ILE A 67 -1.27 -4.58 -3.28
CA ILE A 67 -1.78 -3.63 -2.27
C ILE A 67 -3.05 -4.18 -1.61
N TYR A 68 -4.02 -4.62 -2.40
CA TYR A 68 -5.26 -5.19 -1.88
C TYR A 68 -5.01 -6.44 -1.04
N PHE A 69 -4.09 -7.29 -1.47
CA PHE A 69 -3.71 -8.47 -0.70
C PHE A 69 -3.25 -8.10 0.72
N HIS A 70 -2.32 -7.16 0.82
CA HIS A 70 -1.78 -6.75 2.11
C HIS A 70 -2.82 -6.02 2.97
N VAL A 71 -3.59 -5.11 2.39
CA VAL A 71 -4.61 -4.35 3.12
C VAL A 71 -5.72 -5.26 3.63
N THR A 72 -6.20 -6.17 2.79
CA THR A 72 -7.26 -7.11 3.15
C THR A 72 -6.79 -8.08 4.24
N THR A 73 -5.56 -8.57 4.13
CA THR A 73 -4.96 -9.45 5.13
C THR A 73 -4.82 -8.74 6.47
N ALA A 74 -4.31 -7.52 6.48
CA ALA A 74 -4.18 -6.71 7.69
C ALA A 74 -5.55 -6.46 8.33
N TYR A 75 -6.57 -6.12 7.53
CA TYR A 75 -7.93 -5.94 8.00
C TYR A 75 -8.45 -7.20 8.70
N GLY A 76 -8.29 -8.36 8.08
CA GLY A 76 -8.73 -9.63 8.65
C GLY A 76 -8.04 -9.97 9.96
N ILE A 77 -6.74 -9.75 10.05
CA ILE A 77 -5.96 -9.98 11.28
C ILE A 77 -6.42 -9.06 12.40
N LEU A 78 -6.59 -7.77 12.12
CA LEU A 78 -7.03 -6.80 13.10
C LEU A 78 -8.43 -7.12 13.62
N ARG A 79 -9.35 -7.51 12.74
CA ARG A 79 -10.70 -7.92 13.16
C ARG A 79 -10.67 -9.16 14.05
N LYS A 80 -9.87 -10.14 13.69
CA LYS A 80 -9.70 -11.36 14.49
C LYS A 80 -9.21 -11.03 15.91
N GLU A 81 -8.33 -10.06 16.02
CA GLU A 81 -7.77 -9.65 17.32
C GLU A 81 -8.68 -8.68 18.10
N GLY A 82 -9.90 -8.45 17.63
CA GLY A 82 -10.88 -7.67 18.35
C GLY A 82 -10.87 -6.17 18.09
N VAL A 83 -10.11 -5.70 17.10
CA VAL A 83 -10.14 -4.29 16.72
C VAL A 83 -11.51 -3.97 16.11
N PRO A 84 -12.22 -2.93 16.58
CA PRO A 84 -13.59 -2.63 16.15
C PRO A 84 -13.60 -2.00 14.76
N LEU A 85 -13.30 -2.80 13.74
CA LEU A 85 -13.32 -2.41 12.34
C LEU A 85 -14.54 -3.01 11.64
N GLY A 86 -15.12 -2.26 10.72
CA GLY A 86 -16.14 -2.73 9.81
C GLY A 86 -15.71 -2.54 8.35
N LYS A 87 -16.49 -3.06 7.45
CA LYS A 87 -16.23 -2.94 6.00
C LYS A 87 -16.10 -1.48 5.55
N ARG A 88 -16.84 -0.57 6.18
CA ARG A 88 -16.76 0.86 5.91
C ARG A 88 -15.36 1.42 6.14
N ASP A 89 -14.70 1.00 7.20
CA ASP A 89 -13.33 1.44 7.50
C ASP A 89 -12.36 1.07 6.38
N TYR A 90 -12.58 -0.08 5.76
CA TYR A 90 -11.80 -0.52 4.61
C TYR A 90 -12.01 0.41 3.40
N TYR A 91 -13.26 0.80 3.13
CA TYR A 91 -13.60 1.63 1.97
C TYR A 91 -13.21 3.10 2.11
N VAL A 92 -13.25 3.66 3.32
CA VAL A 92 -13.07 5.10 3.55
C VAL A 92 -11.77 5.63 2.96
N GLY A 93 -10.71 4.83 2.98
CA GLY A 93 -9.43 5.23 2.42
C GLY A 93 -9.46 5.38 0.90
N PHE A 94 -10.31 4.60 0.22
CA PHE A 94 -10.44 4.62 -1.24
C PHE A 94 -11.44 5.67 -1.73
N PHE A 95 -12.36 6.08 -0.88
CA PHE A 95 -13.42 7.04 -1.21
C PHE A 95 -13.45 8.19 -0.22
N PRO A 96 -12.51 9.13 -0.33
CA PRO A 96 -12.42 10.23 0.63
C PRO A 96 -13.68 11.07 0.73
N ASN A 97 -14.48 11.14 -0.32
CA ASN A 97 -15.74 11.90 -0.34
C ASN A 97 -16.82 11.30 0.58
N LEU A 98 -16.68 10.06 1.01
CA LEU A 98 -17.62 9.47 1.96
C LEU A 98 -17.49 10.01 3.38
N ARG A 99 -16.42 10.74 3.66
CA ARG A 99 -16.17 11.29 5.00
C ARG A 99 -17.10 12.43 5.37
N GLY A 100 -17.65 13.12 4.37
CA GLY A 100 -18.50 14.29 4.58
C GLY A 100 -19.97 14.00 4.82
N THR A 101 -20.40 12.75 4.82
CA THR A 101 -21.82 12.37 4.86
C THR A 101 -22.29 11.87 6.22
N GLN A 102 -21.74 12.38 7.27
CA GLN A 102 -22.21 12.00 8.61
C GLN A 102 -23.29 12.93 9.11
#